data_73978a56220cbfc9b9f01a8e766caf87
#
_entry.id   73978a56220cbfc9b9f01a8e766caf87
#
_cell.length_a   1.000
_cell.length_b   1.000
_cell.length_c   1.000
_cell.angle_alpha   90.00
_cell.angle_beta   90.00
_cell.angle_gamma   90.00
#
_symmetry.space_group_name_H-M   'P 1'
#
loop_
_entity.id
_entity.type
_entity.pdbx_description
1 polymer ?
#
loop_
_entity_poly.entity_id
_entity_poly.type
_entity_poly.pdbx_seq_one_letter_code
_entity_poly.pdbx_strand_id
1 'polypeptide(L)'
;MKHILILSLSLFFALTSCENEKKVDTPSTNQEKENTISFQNKGHELVYKMTQKVGDYSKLSNKKDVVYTYTYQTPDGKSDISTEKYIFNGELSYGKYNKHQRTLANLEGIIEQGYDGSEFWLKNNGKLINDAKALKRVAFNRPTNYYWFTMMQKLLDPGLNYEYLGEKTINNLNYDIVKVTFESKENTPKDIYQLYINKETNLVDQFLFTVMDFKKAEPLLMELAYENIDGLLIPTKRRYKNSNWNADVTDKPWILVNWTDIKFDNNLNKELFRK
;
A
#
# COMPACT_ATOMS: atom_id res chain seq x y z
N MET A 1 37.55 51.38 -25.46
CA MET A 1 38.61 51.15 -26.47
C MET A 1 38.18 49.87 -27.14
N LYS A 2 37.56 50.00 -28.36
CA LYS A 2 38.15 49.78 -29.68
C LYS A 2 38.84 48.41 -29.73
N HIS A 3 38.49 47.43 -30.59
CA HIS A 3 38.31 47.51 -32.01
C HIS A 3 37.39 46.41 -32.57
N ILE A 4 36.62 46.80 -33.54
CA ILE A 4 35.96 46.16 -34.66
C ILE A 4 37.01 45.59 -35.64
N LEU A 5 36.78 44.42 -36.20
CA LEU A 5 37.20 44.18 -37.60
C LEU A 5 36.23 43.23 -38.31
N ILE A 6 35.81 43.72 -39.46
CA ILE A 6 34.91 43.20 -40.49
C ILE A 6 35.82 42.62 -41.61
N LEU A 7 35.24 41.76 -42.43
CA LEU A 7 35.50 41.39 -43.82
C LEU A 7 35.70 39.87 -43.99
N SER A 8 35.24 39.18 -44.99
CA SER A 8 34.49 39.47 -46.26
C SER A 8 34.06 38.13 -46.88
N LEU A 9 32.94 38.08 -47.36
CA LEU A 9 32.34 37.71 -48.65
C LEU A 9 33.28 36.97 -49.64
N SER A 10 32.88 35.73 -49.98
CA SER A 10 33.16 35.19 -51.34
C SER A 10 32.07 34.21 -51.77
N LEU A 11 31.40 34.66 -52.81
CA LEU A 11 30.35 33.99 -53.56
C LEU A 11 31.00 33.07 -54.61
N PHE A 12 30.61 31.78 -54.63
CA PHE A 12 30.87 30.96 -55.82
C PHE A 12 29.58 30.19 -56.20
N PHE A 13 29.07 30.59 -57.37
CA PHE A 13 28.03 29.86 -58.12
C PHE A 13 28.69 28.73 -58.88
N ALA A 14 28.20 27.52 -58.80
CA ALA A 14 28.37 26.53 -59.86
C ALA A 14 27.09 25.73 -60.00
N LEU A 15 26.47 25.94 -61.14
CA LEU A 15 25.31 25.14 -61.60
C LEU A 15 25.86 23.86 -62.24
N THR A 16 25.30 22.70 -61.86
CA THR A 16 25.18 21.55 -62.79
C THR A 16 24.07 20.59 -62.33
N SER A 17 23.10 20.46 -63.19
CA SER A 17 22.48 19.24 -63.73
C SER A 17 21.64 18.33 -62.81
N CYS A 18 20.37 18.28 -63.19
CA CYS A 18 19.37 17.28 -62.78
C CYS A 18 19.80 15.84 -63.14
N GLU A 19 19.65 14.93 -62.22
CA GLU A 19 19.29 13.53 -62.51
C GLU A 19 18.24 13.06 -61.52
N ASN A 20 17.10 12.63 -62.06
CA ASN A 20 15.96 12.06 -61.30
C ASN A 20 16.30 10.66 -60.87
N GLU A 21 16.66 10.46 -59.60
CA GLU A 21 16.52 9.15 -58.94
C GLU A 21 15.28 9.10 -58.08
N LYS A 22 14.36 8.21 -58.44
CA LYS A 22 13.21 7.82 -57.61
C LYS A 22 13.70 7.24 -56.31
N LYS A 23 13.60 8.01 -55.21
CA LYS A 23 13.68 7.46 -53.85
C LYS A 23 12.46 6.61 -53.63
N VAL A 24 12.68 5.32 -53.46
CA VAL A 24 11.74 4.38 -52.89
C VAL A 24 11.57 4.78 -51.41
N ASP A 25 10.38 5.26 -51.03
CA ASP A 25 10.01 5.48 -49.65
C ASP A 25 9.99 4.13 -48.91
N THR A 26 11.03 3.89 -48.13
CA THR A 26 11.03 2.81 -47.12
C THR A 26 10.09 3.27 -45.98
N PRO A 27 9.07 2.49 -45.61
CA PRO A 27 8.25 2.87 -44.49
C PRO A 27 9.11 2.94 -43.23
N SER A 28 9.17 4.12 -42.63
CA SER A 28 9.72 4.33 -41.30
C SER A 28 8.92 3.46 -40.35
N THR A 29 9.47 2.33 -39.93
CA THR A 29 8.95 1.51 -38.85
C THR A 29 9.11 2.35 -37.59
N ASN A 30 8.02 3.00 -37.16
CA ASN A 30 7.91 3.49 -35.80
C ASN A 30 8.08 2.30 -34.88
N GLN A 31 9.28 2.06 -34.39
CA GLN A 31 9.50 1.23 -33.22
C GLN A 31 8.88 2.01 -32.04
N GLU A 32 7.66 1.63 -31.67
CA GLU A 32 7.16 1.92 -30.33
C GLU A 32 8.23 1.39 -29.37
N LYS A 33 8.86 2.29 -28.63
CA LYS A 33 9.70 1.92 -27.49
C LYS A 33 8.77 1.20 -26.52
N GLU A 34 8.76 -0.12 -26.54
CA GLU A 34 8.24 -0.90 -25.41
C GLU A 34 8.95 -0.38 -24.16
N ASN A 35 8.20 0.29 -23.29
CA ASN A 35 8.66 0.63 -21.96
C ASN A 35 8.82 -0.68 -21.18
N THR A 36 9.93 -1.37 -21.37
CA THR A 36 10.29 -2.55 -20.60
C THR A 36 10.49 -2.13 -19.15
N ILE A 37 9.55 -2.53 -18.27
CA ILE A 37 9.67 -2.32 -16.84
C ILE A 37 10.86 -3.14 -16.33
N SER A 38 11.82 -2.47 -15.69
CA SER A 38 12.95 -3.14 -15.06
C SER A 38 12.61 -3.52 -13.62
N PHE A 39 12.80 -4.79 -13.27
CA PHE A 39 12.59 -5.30 -11.92
C PHE A 39 13.94 -5.52 -11.21
N GLN A 40 13.97 -5.31 -9.88
CA GLN A 40 15.14 -5.61 -9.06
C GLN A 40 15.49 -7.11 -9.11
N ASN A 41 14.47 -7.95 -9.06
CA ASN A 41 14.56 -9.41 -9.12
C ASN A 41 13.18 -10.04 -9.35
N LYS A 42 13.11 -11.38 -9.36
CA LYS A 42 11.85 -12.14 -9.53
C LYS A 42 10.81 -11.79 -8.46
N GLY A 43 11.22 -11.54 -7.21
CA GLY A 43 10.29 -11.16 -6.13
C GLY A 43 9.59 -9.83 -6.41
N HIS A 44 10.34 -8.82 -6.89
CA HIS A 44 9.76 -7.53 -7.31
C HIS A 44 8.77 -7.70 -8.48
N GLU A 45 9.11 -8.51 -9.49
CA GLU A 45 8.23 -8.81 -10.63
C GLU A 45 6.91 -9.45 -10.17
N LEU A 46 6.96 -10.42 -9.25
CA LEU A 46 5.78 -11.09 -8.72
C LEU A 46 4.88 -10.13 -7.92
N VAL A 47 5.48 -9.29 -7.09
CA VAL A 47 4.74 -8.26 -6.34
C VAL A 47 4.13 -7.24 -7.31
N TYR A 48 4.83 -6.84 -8.36
CA TYR A 48 4.27 -5.97 -9.39
C TYR A 48 3.03 -6.61 -10.05
N LYS A 49 3.11 -7.87 -10.48
CA LYS A 49 1.97 -8.59 -11.08
C LYS A 49 0.77 -8.66 -10.12
N MET A 50 1.03 -8.97 -8.85
CA MET A 50 0.02 -8.98 -7.79
C MET A 50 -0.63 -7.59 -7.65
N THR A 51 0.17 -6.52 -7.58
CA THR A 51 -0.31 -5.14 -7.45
C THR A 51 -1.18 -4.73 -8.64
N GLN A 52 -0.78 -5.10 -9.88
CA GLN A 52 -1.62 -4.88 -11.06
C GLN A 52 -2.94 -5.65 -10.97
N LYS A 53 -2.93 -6.86 -10.41
CA LYS A 53 -4.12 -7.70 -10.25
C LYS A 53 -5.12 -7.11 -9.26
N VAL A 54 -4.66 -6.58 -8.13
CA VAL A 54 -5.56 -5.95 -7.12
C VAL A 54 -6.00 -4.54 -7.52
N GLY A 55 -5.37 -3.95 -8.52
CA GLY A 55 -5.45 -2.53 -8.87
C GLY A 55 -4.35 -1.76 -8.14
N ASP A 56 -3.46 -1.11 -8.90
CA ASP A 56 -2.30 -0.41 -8.36
C ASP A 56 -2.67 0.81 -7.49
N TYR A 57 -1.67 1.41 -6.84
CA TYR A 57 -1.92 2.55 -5.96
C TYR A 57 -2.46 3.77 -6.70
N SER A 58 -2.12 3.98 -7.97
CA SER A 58 -2.70 5.06 -8.78
C SER A 58 -4.20 4.87 -8.94
N LYS A 59 -4.63 3.65 -9.25
CA LYS A 59 -6.05 3.31 -9.37
C LYS A 59 -6.81 3.49 -8.05
N LEU A 60 -6.19 3.12 -6.91
CA LEU A 60 -6.76 3.35 -5.58
C LEU A 60 -6.82 4.85 -5.25
N SER A 61 -5.72 5.59 -5.43
CA SER A 61 -5.63 7.01 -5.07
C SER A 61 -6.54 7.90 -5.92
N ASN A 62 -6.84 7.50 -7.17
CA ASN A 62 -7.80 8.17 -8.03
C ASN A 62 -9.24 8.10 -7.49
N LYS A 63 -9.53 7.18 -6.56
CA LYS A 63 -10.79 7.15 -5.80
C LYS A 63 -10.90 8.26 -4.75
N LYS A 64 -9.86 9.09 -4.58
CA LYS A 64 -9.77 10.23 -3.67
C LYS A 64 -9.89 9.88 -2.19
N ASP A 65 -10.99 9.24 -1.78
CA ASP A 65 -11.29 8.91 -0.40
C ASP A 65 -12.03 7.57 -0.27
N VAL A 66 -12.12 7.08 0.97
CA VAL A 66 -12.90 5.90 1.31
C VAL A 66 -13.54 6.04 2.68
N VAL A 67 -14.73 5.48 2.83
CA VAL A 67 -15.44 5.25 4.11
C VAL A 67 -15.79 3.78 4.20
N TYR A 68 -15.57 3.16 5.37
CA TYR A 68 -15.96 1.78 5.60
C TYR A 68 -16.15 1.48 7.10
N THR A 69 -16.80 0.37 7.41
CA THR A 69 -16.89 -0.18 8.75
C THR A 69 -15.77 -1.19 8.99
N TYR A 70 -14.97 -0.95 10.02
CA TYR A 70 -13.89 -1.84 10.48
C TYR A 70 -14.38 -2.60 11.72
N THR A 71 -14.28 -3.92 11.69
CA THR A 71 -14.55 -4.79 12.83
C THR A 71 -13.32 -5.61 13.16
N TYR A 72 -12.89 -5.58 14.40
CA TYR A 72 -11.81 -6.41 14.94
C TYR A 72 -12.33 -7.22 16.11
N GLN A 73 -12.18 -8.53 16.09
CA GLN A 73 -12.67 -9.41 17.13
C GLN A 73 -11.57 -10.37 17.61
N THR A 74 -11.34 -10.38 18.91
CA THR A 74 -10.43 -11.32 19.57
C THR A 74 -11.14 -12.61 19.98
N PRO A 75 -10.37 -13.71 20.19
CA PRO A 75 -10.95 -15.00 20.57
C PRO A 75 -11.75 -15.00 21.88
N ASP A 76 -11.47 -14.07 22.80
CA ASP A 76 -12.22 -13.89 24.06
C ASP A 76 -13.54 -13.13 23.87
N GLY A 77 -13.95 -12.87 22.62
CA GLY A 77 -15.20 -12.20 22.27
C GLY A 77 -15.16 -10.69 22.31
N LYS A 78 -14.06 -10.07 22.79
CA LYS A 78 -13.92 -8.61 22.75
C LYS A 78 -13.82 -8.12 21.31
N SER A 79 -14.43 -6.96 21.05
CA SER A 79 -14.40 -6.38 19.72
C SER A 79 -14.24 -4.87 19.74
N ASP A 80 -13.61 -4.37 18.67
CA ASP A 80 -13.65 -2.96 18.32
C ASP A 80 -14.44 -2.82 17.02
N ILE A 81 -15.34 -1.83 16.96
CA ILE A 81 -16.11 -1.49 15.76
C ILE A 81 -15.96 0.00 15.53
N SER A 82 -15.38 0.37 14.38
CA SER A 82 -15.20 1.77 14.01
C SER A 82 -15.68 2.05 12.60
N THR A 83 -16.07 3.30 12.36
CA THR A 83 -16.17 3.87 11.02
C THR A 83 -14.84 4.50 10.68
N GLU A 84 -14.17 3.96 9.69
CA GLU A 84 -12.89 4.45 9.19
C GLU A 84 -13.13 5.35 7.97
N LYS A 85 -12.34 6.43 7.87
CA LYS A 85 -12.38 7.37 6.75
C LYS A 85 -10.95 7.76 6.38
N TYR A 86 -10.62 7.70 5.09
CA TYR A 86 -9.31 8.10 4.60
C TYR A 86 -9.44 9.02 3.40
N ILE A 87 -8.52 9.98 3.30
CA ILE A 87 -8.22 10.70 2.05
C ILE A 87 -6.83 10.25 1.62
N PHE A 88 -6.72 9.67 0.41
CA PHE A 88 -5.46 9.09 -0.06
C PHE A 88 -4.38 10.14 -0.31
N ASN A 89 -4.75 11.32 -0.81
CA ASN A 89 -3.81 12.44 -0.97
C ASN A 89 -3.45 13.05 0.39
N GLY A 90 -2.22 12.75 0.85
CA GLY A 90 -1.71 13.16 2.16
C GLY A 90 -1.94 12.12 3.26
N GLU A 91 -2.49 10.95 2.91
CA GLU A 91 -2.70 9.81 3.81
C GLU A 91 -3.47 10.18 5.09
N LEU A 92 -4.47 11.07 4.94
CA LEU A 92 -5.29 11.50 6.07
C LEU A 92 -6.13 10.33 6.58
N SER A 93 -6.19 10.18 7.90
CA SER A 93 -6.81 9.01 8.52
C SER A 93 -7.67 9.41 9.72
N TYR A 94 -8.91 8.94 9.75
CA TYR A 94 -9.88 9.16 10.81
C TYR A 94 -10.58 7.85 11.16
N GLY A 95 -10.82 7.60 12.45
CA GLY A 95 -11.59 6.47 12.93
C GLY A 95 -12.48 6.88 14.11
N LYS A 96 -13.78 6.60 13.98
CA LYS A 96 -14.77 6.78 15.05
C LYS A 96 -15.18 5.41 15.57
N TYR A 97 -14.86 5.12 16.81
CA TYR A 97 -15.14 3.86 17.46
C TYR A 97 -16.45 3.97 18.26
N ASN A 98 -17.44 3.23 17.83
CA ASN A 98 -18.69 3.04 18.56
C ASN A 98 -18.59 1.91 19.59
N LYS A 99 -17.63 0.99 19.39
CA LYS A 99 -17.27 -0.07 20.32
C LYS A 99 -15.75 -0.22 20.31
N HIS A 100 -15.11 -0.19 21.50
CA HIS A 100 -13.65 -0.25 21.62
C HIS A 100 -13.21 -1.02 22.87
N GLN A 101 -13.56 -2.30 22.91
CA GLN A 101 -13.24 -3.17 24.05
C GLN A 101 -11.74 -3.53 24.16
N ARG A 102 -10.95 -3.19 23.14
CA ARG A 102 -9.48 -3.40 23.07
C ARG A 102 -8.72 -2.07 22.98
N THR A 103 -9.15 -1.19 22.10
CA THR A 103 -8.49 0.08 21.83
C THR A 103 -8.94 1.11 22.84
N LEU A 104 -8.02 1.55 23.73
CA LEU A 104 -8.33 2.54 24.78
C LEU A 104 -9.56 2.13 25.62
N ALA A 105 -9.63 0.86 26.01
CA ALA A 105 -10.77 0.26 26.72
C ALA A 105 -11.06 0.89 28.10
N ASN A 106 -10.17 1.72 28.61
CA ASN A 106 -10.34 2.51 29.84
C ASN A 106 -11.12 3.81 29.63
N LEU A 107 -11.39 4.21 28.39
CA LEU A 107 -12.25 5.35 28.07
C LEU A 107 -13.67 4.84 27.83
N GLU A 108 -14.66 5.58 28.32
CA GLU A 108 -16.07 5.22 28.10
C GLU A 108 -16.70 6.04 26.97
N GLY A 109 -17.69 5.45 26.30
CA GLY A 109 -18.47 6.12 25.25
C GLY A 109 -17.78 6.08 23.89
N ILE A 110 -17.83 7.16 23.13
CA ILE A 110 -17.30 7.24 21.78
C ILE A 110 -15.89 7.80 21.80
N ILE A 111 -14.97 7.14 21.12
CA ILE A 111 -13.65 7.69 20.85
C ILE A 111 -13.49 7.98 19.35
N GLU A 112 -12.83 9.10 19.06
CA GLU A 112 -12.47 9.50 17.69
C GLU A 112 -10.96 9.74 17.63
N GLN A 113 -10.32 9.16 16.64
CA GLN A 113 -8.88 9.25 16.40
C GLN A 113 -8.64 9.83 15.03
N GLY A 114 -7.69 10.74 14.90
CA GLY A 114 -7.35 11.32 13.62
C GLY A 114 -5.86 11.53 13.41
N TYR A 115 -5.51 11.62 12.13
CA TYR A 115 -4.24 12.10 11.61
C TYR A 115 -4.54 13.05 10.45
N ASP A 116 -4.07 14.29 10.54
CA ASP A 116 -4.37 15.35 9.57
C ASP A 116 -3.25 15.58 8.53
N GLY A 117 -2.26 14.67 8.51
CA GLY A 117 -1.05 14.80 7.68
C GLY A 117 0.16 15.33 8.45
N SER A 118 -0.03 15.86 9.66
CA SER A 118 1.04 16.43 10.51
C SER A 118 1.00 15.93 11.95
N GLU A 119 -0.20 15.86 12.55
CA GLU A 119 -0.34 15.49 13.95
C GLU A 119 -1.46 14.47 14.19
N PHE A 120 -1.29 13.68 15.24
CA PHE A 120 -2.29 12.74 15.74
C PHE A 120 -3.12 13.38 16.85
N TRP A 121 -4.41 13.08 16.86
CA TRP A 121 -5.30 13.56 17.89
C TRP A 121 -6.30 12.50 18.35
N LEU A 122 -6.83 12.69 19.54
CA LEU A 122 -7.83 11.84 20.18
C LEU A 122 -8.93 12.70 20.77
N LYS A 123 -10.19 12.33 20.53
CA LYS A 123 -11.34 12.85 21.27
C LYS A 123 -12.05 11.70 21.98
N ASN A 124 -12.59 11.98 23.16
CA ASN A 124 -13.51 11.11 23.86
C ASN A 124 -14.81 11.89 24.16
N ASN A 125 -15.91 11.39 23.64
CA ASN A 125 -17.22 12.08 23.70
C ASN A 125 -17.12 13.55 23.25
N GLY A 126 -16.41 13.80 22.13
CA GLY A 126 -16.20 15.12 21.53
C GLY A 126 -15.14 16.00 22.22
N LYS A 127 -14.58 15.61 23.37
CA LYS A 127 -13.55 16.38 24.09
C LYS A 127 -12.15 15.90 23.74
N LEU A 128 -11.23 16.81 23.44
CA LEU A 128 -9.82 16.48 23.18
C LEU A 128 -9.17 15.84 24.43
N ILE A 129 -8.40 14.79 24.18
CA ILE A 129 -7.61 14.05 25.16
C ILE A 129 -6.13 14.27 24.85
N ASN A 130 -5.38 14.79 25.81
CA ASN A 130 -3.94 15.05 25.69
C ASN A 130 -3.09 14.08 26.53
N ASP A 131 -3.63 12.91 26.86
CA ASP A 131 -2.88 11.85 27.54
C ASP A 131 -1.83 11.25 26.59
N ALA A 132 -0.55 11.33 26.97
CA ALA A 132 0.57 10.91 26.14
C ALA A 132 0.52 9.40 25.81
N LYS A 133 0.06 8.55 26.72
CA LYS A 133 -0.07 7.11 26.50
C LYS A 133 -1.18 6.79 25.51
N ALA A 134 -2.32 7.49 25.62
CA ALA A 134 -3.42 7.36 24.68
C ALA A 134 -3.03 7.87 23.29
N LEU A 135 -2.36 9.02 23.17
CA LEU A 135 -1.87 9.56 21.92
C LEU A 135 -0.83 8.66 21.25
N LYS A 136 0.05 8.02 22.02
CA LYS A 136 0.98 6.99 21.48
C LYS A 136 0.20 5.83 20.86
N ARG A 137 -0.93 5.43 21.42
CA ARG A 137 -1.80 4.39 20.83
C ARG A 137 -2.44 4.87 19.53
N VAL A 138 -2.86 6.13 19.45
CA VAL A 138 -3.39 6.74 18.21
C VAL A 138 -2.32 6.78 17.13
N ALA A 139 -1.10 7.22 17.48
CA ALA A 139 0.03 7.30 16.56
C ALA A 139 0.43 5.92 15.98
N PHE A 140 0.15 4.85 16.69
CA PHE A 140 0.24 3.50 16.14
C PHE A 140 -0.97 3.13 15.28
N ASN A 141 -2.20 3.33 15.79
CA ASN A 141 -3.41 2.84 15.14
C ASN A 141 -3.66 3.49 13.78
N ARG A 142 -3.47 4.83 13.67
CA ARG A 142 -3.87 5.54 12.44
C ARG A 142 -3.05 5.12 11.22
N PRO A 143 -1.70 5.16 11.24
CA PRO A 143 -0.91 4.68 10.11
C PRO A 143 -1.09 3.17 9.87
N THR A 144 -1.22 2.36 10.94
CA THR A 144 -1.41 0.91 10.80
C THR A 144 -2.72 0.58 10.09
N ASN A 145 -3.85 1.19 10.50
CA ASN A 145 -5.15 0.92 9.89
C ASN A 145 -5.20 1.42 8.44
N TYR A 146 -4.62 2.61 8.17
CA TYR A 146 -4.48 3.13 6.81
C TYR A 146 -3.64 2.20 5.93
N TYR A 147 -2.45 1.80 6.41
CA TYR A 147 -1.55 0.92 5.67
C TYR A 147 -2.19 -0.46 5.42
N TRP A 148 -2.87 -1.04 6.40
CA TRP A 148 -3.57 -2.32 6.21
C TRP A 148 -4.65 -2.25 5.15
N PHE A 149 -5.34 -1.12 5.01
CA PHE A 149 -6.32 -0.93 3.94
C PHE A 149 -5.65 -0.81 2.58
N THR A 150 -4.53 -0.10 2.47
CA THR A 150 -3.83 0.20 1.23
C THR A 150 -2.68 -0.75 0.91
N MET A 151 -2.36 -1.69 1.81
CA MET A 151 -1.12 -2.48 1.78
C MET A 151 -0.88 -3.16 0.43
N MET A 152 -1.88 -3.85 -0.13
CA MET A 152 -1.67 -4.60 -1.37
C MET A 152 -1.30 -3.71 -2.56
N GLN A 153 -1.77 -2.47 -2.57
CA GLN A 153 -1.43 -1.46 -3.58
C GLN A 153 -0.10 -0.75 -3.28
N LYS A 154 0.29 -0.66 -2.00
CA LYS A 154 1.52 0.03 -1.54
C LYS A 154 2.75 -0.87 -1.46
N LEU A 155 2.64 -2.15 -1.79
CA LEU A 155 3.80 -3.07 -1.82
C LEU A 155 4.82 -2.79 -2.94
N LEU A 156 4.66 -1.69 -3.68
CA LEU A 156 5.65 -1.14 -4.63
C LEU A 156 6.16 0.25 -4.24
N ASP A 157 5.84 0.73 -3.04
CA ASP A 157 6.33 2.01 -2.55
C ASP A 157 7.87 2.04 -2.53
N PRO A 158 8.51 3.19 -2.71
CA PRO A 158 9.96 3.34 -2.58
C PRO A 158 10.47 2.87 -1.20
N GLY A 159 11.67 2.29 -1.16
CA GLY A 159 12.29 1.81 0.07
C GLY A 159 11.89 0.38 0.45
N LEU A 160 11.30 -0.36 -0.48
CA LEU A 160 11.03 -1.79 -0.31
C LEU A 160 12.08 -2.65 -1.01
N ASN A 161 12.50 -3.73 -0.33
CA ASN A 161 13.40 -4.74 -0.86
C ASN A 161 12.65 -6.07 -0.95
N TYR A 162 12.92 -6.83 -2.01
CA TYR A 162 12.24 -8.07 -2.32
C TYR A 162 13.25 -9.22 -2.41
N GLU A 163 12.89 -10.36 -1.83
CA GLU A 163 13.67 -11.60 -1.91
C GLU A 163 12.72 -12.73 -2.31
N TYR A 164 13.01 -13.38 -3.44
CA TYR A 164 12.27 -14.57 -3.85
C TYR A 164 12.75 -15.79 -3.08
N LEU A 165 11.88 -16.40 -2.28
CA LEU A 165 12.23 -17.53 -1.41
C LEU A 165 11.92 -18.90 -2.04
N GLY A 166 11.39 -18.95 -3.26
CA GLY A 166 11.00 -20.19 -3.94
C GLY A 166 9.51 -20.43 -3.96
N GLU A 167 9.14 -21.69 -4.19
CA GLU A 167 7.74 -22.10 -4.33
C GLU A 167 7.32 -22.99 -3.15
N LYS A 168 6.02 -22.99 -2.84
CA LYS A 168 5.42 -23.88 -1.83
C LYS A 168 4.03 -24.31 -2.24
N THR A 169 3.72 -25.59 -2.05
CA THR A 169 2.36 -26.10 -2.20
C THR A 169 1.70 -26.22 -0.83
N ILE A 170 0.51 -25.62 -0.69
CA ILE A 170 -0.29 -25.64 0.54
C ILE A 170 -1.73 -25.98 0.13
N ASN A 171 -2.31 -27.04 0.69
CA ASN A 171 -3.69 -27.48 0.40
C ASN A 171 -3.98 -27.61 -1.12
N ASN A 172 -3.06 -28.19 -1.89
CA ASN A 172 -3.12 -28.35 -3.36
C ASN A 172 -3.07 -27.03 -4.16
N LEU A 173 -2.78 -25.89 -3.54
CA LEU A 173 -2.54 -24.63 -4.21
C LEU A 173 -1.04 -24.33 -4.24
N ASN A 174 -0.55 -23.83 -5.38
CA ASN A 174 0.84 -23.50 -5.58
C ASN A 174 1.08 -22.00 -5.39
N TYR A 175 2.11 -21.67 -4.61
CA TYR A 175 2.48 -20.29 -4.25
C TYR A 175 3.90 -19.99 -4.64
N ASP A 176 4.14 -18.79 -5.14
CA ASP A 176 5.43 -18.13 -5.12
C ASP A 176 5.59 -17.39 -3.78
N ILE A 177 6.73 -17.58 -3.12
CA ILE A 177 7.00 -16.97 -1.81
C ILE A 177 7.94 -15.78 -1.99
N VAL A 178 7.49 -14.61 -1.55
CA VAL A 178 8.28 -13.37 -1.63
C VAL A 178 8.38 -12.73 -0.25
N LYS A 179 9.61 -12.53 0.22
CA LYS A 179 9.88 -11.74 1.42
C LYS A 179 10.04 -10.28 1.04
N VAL A 180 9.37 -9.41 1.79
CA VAL A 180 9.44 -7.95 1.64
C VAL A 180 9.97 -7.36 2.93
N THR A 181 10.97 -6.49 2.80
CA THR A 181 11.58 -5.75 3.91
C THR A 181 11.63 -4.26 3.60
N PHE A 182 11.71 -3.44 4.65
CA PHE A 182 11.69 -1.99 4.55
C PHE A 182 13.08 -1.42 4.83
N GLU A 183 13.52 -0.45 4.04
CA GLU A 183 14.73 0.31 4.34
C GLU A 183 14.58 1.05 5.68
N SER A 184 15.65 1.05 6.47
CA SER A 184 15.71 1.77 7.73
C SER A 184 16.90 2.72 7.73
N LYS A 185 16.65 4.03 7.92
CA LYS A 185 17.72 5.03 7.99
C LYS A 185 18.53 4.98 9.29
N GLU A 186 18.00 4.35 10.34
CA GLU A 186 18.56 4.39 11.70
C GLU A 186 18.87 3.00 12.26
N ASN A 187 19.00 1.97 11.40
CA ASN A 187 19.13 0.56 11.83
C ASN A 187 18.01 0.11 12.80
N THR A 188 16.89 0.82 12.84
CA THR A 188 15.72 0.43 13.63
C THR A 188 15.07 -0.77 12.98
N PRO A 189 14.81 -1.88 13.71
CA PRO A 189 14.11 -3.02 13.16
C PRO A 189 12.76 -2.61 12.58
N LYS A 190 12.53 -2.94 11.32
CA LYS A 190 11.24 -2.73 10.63
C LYS A 190 10.52 -4.07 10.51
N ASP A 191 9.22 -3.99 10.22
CA ASP A 191 8.43 -5.19 9.97
C ASP A 191 8.95 -5.96 8.77
N ILE A 192 8.73 -7.26 8.78
CA ILE A 192 9.03 -8.17 7.68
C ILE A 192 7.72 -8.77 7.23
N TYR A 193 7.49 -8.82 5.93
CA TYR A 193 6.40 -9.57 5.33
C TYR A 193 6.95 -10.74 4.51
N GLN A 194 6.27 -11.88 4.57
CA GLN A 194 6.51 -13.00 3.67
C GLN A 194 5.18 -13.33 2.99
N LEU A 195 5.07 -12.96 1.72
CA LEU A 195 3.87 -13.07 0.92
C LEU A 195 3.79 -14.46 0.29
N TYR A 196 2.62 -15.05 0.29
CA TYR A 196 2.27 -16.27 -0.44
C TYR A 196 1.38 -15.88 -1.61
N ILE A 197 1.99 -15.70 -2.78
CA ILE A 197 1.32 -15.27 -4.00
C ILE A 197 0.85 -16.51 -4.74
N ASN A 198 -0.45 -16.68 -4.85
CA ASN A 198 -1.08 -17.81 -5.53
C ASN A 198 -0.78 -17.72 -7.03
N LYS A 199 -0.21 -18.79 -7.59
CA LYS A 199 0.26 -18.84 -8.99
C LYS A 199 -0.90 -18.83 -10.02
N GLU A 200 -2.10 -19.20 -9.63
CA GLU A 200 -3.26 -19.18 -10.51
C GLU A 200 -3.96 -17.81 -10.54
N THR A 201 -4.09 -17.19 -9.37
CA THR A 201 -4.84 -15.94 -9.22
C THR A 201 -3.96 -14.68 -9.28
N ASN A 202 -2.66 -14.82 -9.02
CA ASN A 202 -1.71 -13.72 -8.74
C ASN A 202 -2.12 -12.87 -7.53
N LEU A 203 -2.85 -13.41 -6.56
CA LEU A 203 -3.23 -12.75 -5.32
C LEU A 203 -2.41 -13.29 -4.15
N VAL A 204 -2.25 -12.49 -3.10
CA VAL A 204 -1.72 -12.93 -1.82
C VAL A 204 -2.86 -13.56 -1.03
N ASP A 205 -2.92 -14.88 -0.94
CA ASP A 205 -3.96 -15.56 -0.15
C ASP A 205 -3.65 -15.53 1.34
N GLN A 206 -2.35 -15.52 1.68
CA GLN A 206 -1.87 -15.38 3.05
C GLN A 206 -0.49 -14.73 3.09
N PHE A 207 -0.13 -14.16 4.23
CA PHE A 207 1.22 -13.65 4.46
C PHE A 207 1.63 -13.72 5.93
N LEU A 208 2.91 -13.88 6.17
CA LEU A 208 3.52 -13.72 7.49
C LEU A 208 3.93 -12.26 7.70
N PHE A 209 3.79 -11.77 8.93
CA PHE A 209 4.21 -10.42 9.29
C PHE A 209 4.67 -10.32 10.73
N THR A 210 5.64 -9.46 10.98
CA THR A 210 6.07 -9.07 12.32
C THR A 210 5.37 -7.78 12.78
N VAL A 211 5.53 -7.41 14.06
CA VAL A 211 5.05 -6.13 14.59
C VAL A 211 6.15 -5.56 15.50
N MET A 212 7.15 -4.95 14.86
CA MET A 212 8.36 -4.50 15.54
C MET A 212 8.14 -3.33 16.49
N ASP A 213 7.10 -2.51 16.29
CA ASP A 213 6.68 -1.48 17.26
C ASP A 213 6.34 -2.07 18.63
N PHE A 214 5.93 -3.32 18.69
CA PHE A 214 5.71 -4.08 19.92
C PHE A 214 6.83 -5.08 20.21
N LYS A 215 7.99 -4.97 19.55
CA LYS A 215 9.12 -5.91 19.64
C LYS A 215 8.72 -7.37 19.38
N LYS A 216 7.69 -7.56 18.55
CA LYS A 216 7.20 -8.88 18.17
C LYS A 216 7.89 -9.30 16.86
N ALA A 217 9.01 -10.02 17.00
CA ALA A 217 9.79 -10.55 15.90
C ALA A 217 9.30 -11.93 15.41
N GLU A 218 8.59 -12.67 16.27
CA GLU A 218 7.92 -13.92 15.86
C GLU A 218 6.73 -13.57 14.96
N PRO A 219 6.63 -14.20 13.79
CA PRO A 219 5.62 -13.82 12.82
C PRO A 219 4.20 -14.23 13.24
N LEU A 220 3.26 -13.46 12.73
CA LEU A 220 1.85 -13.78 12.69
C LEU A 220 1.50 -14.22 11.27
N LEU A 221 0.65 -15.22 11.10
CA LEU A 221 0.06 -15.58 9.82
C LEU A 221 -1.29 -14.87 9.66
N MET A 222 -1.47 -14.14 8.58
CA MET A 222 -2.75 -13.57 8.16
C MET A 222 -3.22 -14.22 6.87
N GLU A 223 -4.46 -14.69 6.86
CA GLU A 223 -5.18 -15.14 5.68
C GLU A 223 -6.11 -14.05 5.18
N LEU A 224 -6.32 -14.00 3.86
CA LEU A 224 -7.06 -12.95 3.17
C LEU A 224 -8.16 -13.54 2.28
N ALA A 225 -9.32 -12.86 2.24
CA ALA A 225 -10.33 -13.09 1.22
C ALA A 225 -10.75 -11.74 0.60
N TYR A 226 -10.79 -11.70 -0.72
CA TYR A 226 -10.96 -10.48 -1.51
C TYR A 226 -12.39 -10.31 -2.00
N GLU A 227 -12.82 -9.07 -2.10
CA GLU A 227 -14.03 -8.67 -2.80
C GLU A 227 -13.67 -7.60 -3.85
N ASN A 228 -14.39 -7.61 -4.98
CA ASN A 228 -14.24 -6.55 -5.99
C ASN A 228 -15.12 -5.36 -5.60
N ILE A 229 -14.49 -4.25 -5.27
CA ILE A 229 -15.15 -2.98 -4.92
C ILE A 229 -14.74 -1.93 -5.95
N ASP A 230 -15.65 -1.54 -6.81
CA ASP A 230 -15.42 -0.53 -7.87
C ASP A 230 -14.18 -0.79 -8.74
N GLY A 231 -13.93 -2.08 -9.04
CA GLY A 231 -12.82 -2.51 -9.88
C GLY A 231 -11.47 -2.64 -9.16
N LEU A 232 -11.46 -2.53 -7.82
CA LEU A 232 -10.32 -2.85 -6.95
C LEU A 232 -10.59 -4.16 -6.21
N LEU A 233 -9.60 -5.05 -6.10
CA LEU A 233 -9.69 -6.21 -5.25
C LEU A 233 -9.20 -5.85 -3.84
N ILE A 234 -10.12 -5.74 -2.90
CA ILE A 234 -9.85 -5.36 -1.52
C ILE A 234 -9.96 -6.60 -0.63
N PRO A 235 -8.96 -6.92 0.22
CA PRO A 235 -9.04 -8.04 1.16
C PRO A 235 -9.93 -7.69 2.35
N THR A 236 -11.24 -7.82 2.16
CA THR A 236 -12.27 -7.38 3.11
C THR A 236 -12.39 -8.28 4.33
N LYS A 237 -12.05 -9.56 4.19
CA LYS A 237 -12.05 -10.53 5.30
C LYS A 237 -10.64 -10.98 5.56
N ARG A 238 -10.23 -10.87 6.80
CA ARG A 238 -8.91 -11.23 7.29
C ARG A 238 -9.03 -12.01 8.58
N ARG A 239 -8.14 -12.96 8.77
CA ARG A 239 -7.96 -13.60 10.06
C ARG A 239 -6.49 -13.86 10.32
N TYR A 240 -6.06 -13.74 11.56
CA TYR A 240 -4.66 -14.00 11.86
C TYR A 240 -4.44 -14.62 13.23
N LYS A 241 -3.32 -15.27 13.41
CA LYS A 241 -2.86 -15.87 14.66
C LYS A 241 -1.32 -15.97 14.67
N ASN A 242 -0.77 -16.39 15.81
CA ASN A 242 0.66 -16.66 15.92
C ASN A 242 1.09 -17.78 14.97
N SER A 243 2.28 -17.63 14.41
CA SER A 243 2.87 -18.55 13.47
C SER A 243 4.40 -18.59 13.62
N ASN A 244 5.09 -19.29 12.75
CA ASN A 244 6.52 -19.27 12.52
C ASN A 244 6.82 -18.98 11.05
N TRP A 245 8.09 -18.87 10.67
CA TRP A 245 8.48 -18.56 9.29
C TRP A 245 8.19 -19.68 8.28
N ASN A 246 7.78 -20.86 8.74
CA ASN A 246 7.26 -21.93 7.89
C ASN A 246 5.75 -21.83 7.65
N ALA A 247 5.09 -20.81 8.24
CA ALA A 247 3.63 -20.64 8.25
C ALA A 247 2.88 -21.75 9.01
N ASP A 248 3.55 -22.41 9.96
CA ASP A 248 2.87 -23.36 10.84
C ASP A 248 2.04 -22.57 11.86
N VAL A 249 0.83 -23.03 12.10
CA VAL A 249 -0.10 -22.39 13.04
C VAL A 249 -0.48 -23.35 14.15
N THR A 250 -0.79 -22.80 15.34
CA THR A 250 -1.29 -23.56 16.48
C THR A 250 -2.81 -23.70 16.40
N ASP A 251 -3.38 -24.56 17.25
CA ASP A 251 -4.85 -24.73 17.39
C ASP A 251 -5.54 -23.55 18.09
N LYS A 252 -4.79 -22.53 18.53
CA LYS A 252 -5.37 -21.32 19.10
C LYS A 252 -6.35 -20.67 18.13
N PRO A 253 -7.47 -20.12 18.63
CA PRO A 253 -8.47 -19.50 17.78
C PRO A 253 -7.94 -18.25 17.07
N TRP A 254 -8.58 -17.91 15.94
CA TRP A 254 -8.23 -16.78 15.11
C TRP A 254 -8.69 -15.44 15.69
N ILE A 255 -7.92 -14.41 15.47
CA ILE A 255 -8.37 -13.03 15.52
C ILE A 255 -9.00 -12.72 14.17
N LEU A 256 -10.19 -12.11 14.19
CA LEU A 256 -10.94 -11.77 12.98
C LEU A 256 -10.87 -10.26 12.73
N VAL A 257 -10.66 -9.90 11.47
CA VAL A 257 -10.65 -8.50 11.00
C VAL A 257 -11.47 -8.42 9.73
N ASN A 258 -12.57 -7.67 9.78
CA ASN A 258 -13.47 -7.55 8.64
C ASN A 258 -13.72 -6.07 8.31
N TRP A 259 -13.87 -5.79 7.03
CA TRP A 259 -14.29 -4.49 6.51
C TRP A 259 -15.58 -4.67 5.73
N THR A 260 -16.56 -3.83 6.04
CA THR A 260 -17.87 -3.83 5.36
C THR A 260 -18.25 -2.42 4.95
N ASP A 261 -19.26 -2.30 4.11
CA ASP A 261 -19.84 -1.02 3.68
C ASP A 261 -18.82 -0.08 3.04
N ILE A 262 -17.84 -0.64 2.33
CA ILE A 262 -16.77 0.13 1.68
C ILE A 262 -17.38 0.99 0.57
N LYS A 263 -17.15 2.30 0.65
CA LYS A 263 -17.58 3.29 -0.34
C LYS A 263 -16.43 4.23 -0.66
N PHE A 264 -16.14 4.38 -1.93
CA PHE A 264 -15.18 5.35 -2.44
C PHE A 264 -15.87 6.66 -2.86
N ASP A 265 -15.09 7.70 -3.11
CA ASP A 265 -15.54 8.98 -3.69
C ASP A 265 -16.68 9.66 -2.91
N ASN A 266 -16.59 9.65 -1.58
CA ASN A 266 -17.58 10.24 -0.66
C ASN A 266 -17.49 11.77 -0.59
N ASN A 267 -16.51 12.40 -1.25
CA ASN A 267 -16.20 13.83 -1.18
C ASN A 267 -15.90 14.31 0.24
N LEU A 268 -15.08 13.56 0.97
CA LEU A 268 -14.69 13.91 2.33
C LEU A 268 -13.97 15.25 2.39
N ASN A 269 -14.35 16.09 3.37
CA ASN A 269 -13.67 17.35 3.63
C ASN A 269 -12.45 17.09 4.53
N LYS A 270 -11.29 17.70 4.20
CA LYS A 270 -10.06 17.62 5.00
C LYS A 270 -10.23 18.14 6.44
N GLU A 271 -11.15 19.07 6.68
CA GLU A 271 -11.45 19.59 8.01
C GLU A 271 -11.92 18.49 9.00
N LEU A 272 -12.52 17.40 8.50
CA LEU A 272 -12.90 16.25 9.30
C LEU A 272 -11.70 15.58 10.01
N PHE A 273 -10.52 15.69 9.42
CA PHE A 273 -9.30 15.03 9.91
C PHE A 273 -8.53 15.88 10.92
N ARG A 274 -8.92 17.14 11.11
CA ARG A 274 -8.33 18.05 12.10
C ARG A 274 -8.96 17.86 13.48
N LYS A 275 -8.19 18.23 14.50
CA LYS A 275 -8.64 18.22 15.89
C LYS A 275 -9.64 19.32 16.23
#